data_97b136f46e0d19adaa2e4df6260f1e4c
#
_entry.id   97b136f46e0d19adaa2e4df6260f1e4c
#
_cell.length_a   1.000
_cell.length_b   1.000
_cell.length_c   1.000
_cell.angle_alpha   90.00
_cell.angle_beta   90.00
_cell.angle_gamma   90.00
#
_symmetry.space_group_name_H-M   'P 1'
#
loop_
_entity.id
_entity.type
_entity.pdbx_description
1 polymer ?
#
loop_
_entity_poly.entity_id
_entity_poly.type
_entity_poly.pdbx_seq_one_letter_code
_entity_poly.pdbx_strand_id
1 'polypeptide(L)'
;MPSGSSAQCVKPLLDKRIPLVFFDRAIDGIDTPSVLLNNVMVSHSLTQKLIEKGYRFIEMVSYSMDLSNIRGREDGYKECMREAGLDCFVNIHRVEHHESSSTIDGIMADARKRGVEAFVFATNALAVQGMSAIFRNGFNIPQDFGIATFDKNDAFDIYATDLLYVRQPLESFAKELIRILVGEIRGDQEFGAAEHIVLGAEIVNKGAGR
;
A
#
# COMPACT_ATOMS: atom_id res chain seq x y z
N MET A 1 -0.96 0.74 16.11
CA MET A 1 -0.85 -0.38 15.16
C MET A 1 0.33 -1.25 15.55
N PRO A 2 0.24 -2.59 15.47
CA PRO A 2 1.31 -3.45 15.96
C PRO A 2 2.58 -3.30 15.11
N SER A 3 3.65 -2.89 15.75
CA SER A 3 5.04 -2.99 15.27
C SER A 3 5.56 -4.41 15.50
N GLY A 4 6.79 -4.74 15.13
CA GLY A 4 7.38 -6.09 15.28
C GLY A 4 7.33 -6.75 16.67
N SER A 5 6.90 -6.02 17.71
CA SER A 5 6.59 -6.55 19.07
C SER A 5 5.20 -7.21 19.17
N SER A 6 4.42 -7.24 18.11
CA SER A 6 3.01 -7.69 18.14
C SER A 6 2.84 -9.19 18.37
N ALA A 7 3.82 -10.00 17.99
CA ALA A 7 3.79 -11.45 18.25
C ALA A 7 3.68 -11.76 19.75
N GLN A 8 4.36 -10.96 20.60
CA GLN A 8 4.28 -11.13 22.05
C GLN A 8 2.91 -10.79 22.63
N CYS A 9 2.16 -9.88 21.98
CA CYS A 9 0.80 -9.52 22.39
C CYS A 9 -0.24 -10.56 21.93
N VAL A 10 0.00 -11.22 20.81
CA VAL A 10 -0.96 -12.16 20.21
C VAL A 10 -0.86 -13.55 20.86
N LYS A 11 0.33 -14.05 21.17
CA LYS A 11 0.52 -15.38 21.78
C LYS A 11 -0.35 -15.61 23.02
N PRO A 12 -0.44 -14.70 24.01
CA PRO A 12 -1.29 -14.89 25.17
C PRO A 12 -2.80 -15.00 24.84
N LEU A 13 -3.25 -14.42 23.73
CA LEU A 13 -4.64 -14.55 23.28
C LEU A 13 -4.89 -15.95 22.72
N LEU A 14 -3.98 -16.46 21.90
CA LEU A 14 -4.04 -17.80 21.34
C LEU A 14 -3.96 -18.87 22.43
N ASP A 15 -3.06 -18.72 23.40
CA ASP A 15 -2.92 -19.62 24.55
C ASP A 15 -4.22 -19.73 25.37
N LYS A 16 -4.98 -18.64 25.44
CA LYS A 16 -6.30 -18.58 26.09
C LYS A 16 -7.46 -18.97 25.17
N ARG A 17 -7.18 -19.40 23.94
CA ARG A 17 -8.18 -19.72 22.91
C ARG A 17 -9.19 -18.59 22.67
N ILE A 18 -8.70 -17.34 22.67
CA ILE A 18 -9.54 -16.19 22.32
C ILE A 18 -9.62 -16.12 20.80
N PRO A 19 -10.84 -16.19 20.21
CA PRO A 19 -11.03 -16.05 18.76
C PRO A 19 -10.43 -14.76 18.22
N LEU A 20 -9.61 -14.87 17.18
CA LEU A 20 -9.02 -13.72 16.54
C LEU A 20 -8.74 -13.98 15.05
N VAL A 21 -8.83 -12.95 14.26
CA VAL A 21 -8.52 -12.97 12.82
C VAL A 21 -7.64 -11.77 12.47
N PHE A 22 -6.61 -11.99 11.68
CA PHE A 22 -5.76 -10.91 11.20
C PHE A 22 -6.43 -10.17 10.03
N PHE A 23 -6.28 -8.86 10.02
CA PHE A 23 -6.76 -7.98 8.98
C PHE A 23 -5.65 -7.09 8.44
N ASP A 24 -5.62 -6.89 7.12
CA ASP A 24 -4.65 -6.05 6.38
C ASP A 24 -3.20 -6.55 6.47
N ARG A 25 -2.80 -7.13 7.59
CA ARG A 25 -1.45 -7.62 7.87
C ARG A 25 -1.48 -8.93 8.64
N ALA A 26 -0.56 -9.82 8.31
CA ALA A 26 -0.21 -10.97 9.11
C ALA A 26 1.06 -10.70 9.94
N ILE A 27 1.27 -11.50 10.96
CA ILE A 27 2.49 -11.51 11.78
C ILE A 27 3.26 -12.77 11.42
N ASP A 28 4.50 -12.62 10.98
CA ASP A 28 5.34 -13.74 10.59
C ASP A 28 5.50 -14.74 11.76
N GLY A 29 5.34 -16.02 11.48
CA GLY A 29 5.45 -17.10 12.46
C GLY A 29 4.23 -17.27 13.39
N ILE A 30 3.12 -16.60 13.13
CA ILE A 30 1.84 -16.84 13.80
C ILE A 30 0.82 -17.30 12.75
N ASP A 31 0.46 -18.57 12.83
CA ASP A 31 -0.57 -19.17 11.97
C ASP A 31 -1.96 -18.95 12.60
N THR A 32 -2.69 -17.99 12.05
CA THR A 32 -3.99 -17.51 12.54
C THR A 32 -4.84 -17.11 11.33
N PRO A 33 -6.16 -17.36 11.35
CA PRO A 33 -7.03 -16.91 10.28
C PRO A 33 -6.77 -15.46 9.88
N SER A 34 -6.78 -15.20 8.60
CA SER A 34 -6.47 -13.86 8.10
C SER A 34 -7.25 -13.49 6.84
N VAL A 35 -7.60 -12.22 6.72
CA VAL A 35 -8.15 -11.63 5.50
C VAL A 35 -7.23 -10.50 5.07
N LEU A 36 -6.51 -10.70 3.98
CA LEU A 36 -5.43 -9.85 3.52
C LEU A 36 -5.72 -9.33 2.11
N LEU A 37 -5.09 -8.22 1.76
CA LEU A 37 -5.01 -7.77 0.37
C LEU A 37 -3.86 -8.49 -0.34
N ASN A 38 -4.03 -8.83 -1.61
CA ASN A 38 -2.90 -9.25 -2.45
C ASN A 38 -2.02 -8.04 -2.79
N ASN A 39 -1.23 -7.60 -1.81
CA ASN A 39 -0.43 -6.38 -1.94
C ASN A 39 0.59 -6.46 -3.07
N VAL A 40 1.16 -7.63 -3.34
CA VAL A 40 2.13 -7.83 -4.44
C VAL A 40 1.44 -7.60 -5.78
N MET A 41 0.37 -8.35 -6.07
CA MET A 41 -0.35 -8.26 -7.35
C MET A 41 -0.97 -6.87 -7.56
N VAL A 42 -1.52 -6.28 -6.51
CA VAL A 42 -2.15 -4.95 -6.59
C VAL A 42 -1.11 -3.87 -6.86
N SER A 43 0.05 -3.92 -6.19
CA SER A 43 1.15 -2.98 -6.43
C SER A 43 1.76 -3.13 -7.81
N HIS A 44 1.94 -4.37 -8.26
CA HIS A 44 2.37 -4.67 -9.62
C HIS A 44 1.42 -4.03 -10.64
N SER A 45 0.12 -4.30 -10.51
CA SER A 45 -0.90 -3.75 -11.42
C SER A 45 -0.98 -2.22 -11.37
N LEU A 46 -0.80 -1.61 -10.20
CA LEU A 46 -0.78 -0.17 -10.03
C LEU A 46 0.42 0.47 -10.77
N THR A 47 1.60 -0.12 -10.62
CA THR A 47 2.83 0.30 -11.31
C THR A 47 2.70 0.09 -12.83
N GLN A 48 2.14 -1.03 -13.26
CA GLN A 48 1.86 -1.32 -14.65
C GLN A 48 0.99 -0.23 -15.31
N LYS A 49 -0.01 0.28 -14.58
CA LYS A 49 -0.85 1.39 -15.08
C LYS A 49 -0.07 2.69 -15.31
N LEU A 50 0.94 3.00 -14.52
CA LEU A 50 1.85 4.12 -14.79
C LEU A 50 2.68 3.86 -16.05
N ILE A 51 3.21 2.64 -16.21
CA ILE A 51 3.99 2.25 -17.40
C ILE A 51 3.12 2.32 -18.66
N GLU A 52 1.86 1.89 -18.60
CA GLU A 52 0.89 2.00 -19.69
C GLU A 52 0.57 3.46 -20.07
N LYS A 53 0.61 4.39 -19.10
CA LYS A 53 0.51 5.85 -19.34
C LYS A 53 1.77 6.45 -19.96
N GLY A 54 2.85 5.69 -20.13
CA GLY A 54 4.09 6.10 -20.77
C GLY A 54 5.23 6.46 -19.82
N TYR A 55 5.01 6.44 -18.49
CA TYR A 55 6.08 6.70 -17.53
C TYR A 55 7.09 5.56 -17.51
N ARG A 56 8.39 5.89 -17.39
CA ARG A 56 9.49 4.93 -17.36
C ARG A 56 10.34 5.07 -16.11
N PHE A 57 10.69 6.30 -15.71
CA PHE A 57 11.41 6.54 -14.48
C PHE A 57 10.42 6.77 -13.33
N ILE A 58 10.04 5.69 -12.69
CA ILE A 58 9.05 5.65 -11.62
C ILE A 58 9.77 5.34 -10.32
N GLU A 59 9.65 6.18 -9.30
CA GLU A 59 10.18 5.93 -7.95
C GLU A 59 9.06 5.59 -6.98
N MET A 60 9.38 4.83 -5.92
CA MET A 60 8.44 4.51 -4.86
C MET A 60 8.80 5.22 -3.57
N VAL A 61 7.79 5.74 -2.86
CA VAL A 61 7.93 6.26 -1.49
C VAL A 61 7.16 5.32 -0.54
N SER A 62 7.88 4.78 0.43
CA SER A 62 7.40 3.77 1.36
C SER A 62 7.80 4.11 2.80
N TYR A 63 7.25 3.42 3.79
CA TYR A 63 7.71 3.52 5.18
C TYR A 63 8.84 2.54 5.47
N SER A 64 9.80 2.94 6.32
CA SER A 64 10.87 2.07 6.83
C SER A 64 10.39 1.10 7.91
N MET A 65 9.14 0.63 7.79
CA MET A 65 8.51 -0.29 8.73
C MET A 65 8.45 -1.69 8.14
N ASP A 66 8.91 -2.68 8.91
CA ASP A 66 8.83 -4.09 8.51
C ASP A 66 7.41 -4.64 8.74
N LEU A 67 6.52 -4.34 7.79
CA LEU A 67 5.13 -4.78 7.76
C LEU A 67 4.85 -5.58 6.49
N SER A 68 4.15 -6.70 6.62
CA SER A 68 3.88 -7.62 5.49
C SER A 68 3.19 -6.95 4.31
N ASN A 69 2.24 -6.03 4.55
CA ASN A 69 1.58 -5.26 3.51
C ASN A 69 2.53 -4.27 2.81
N ILE A 70 3.41 -3.60 3.54
CA ILE A 70 4.42 -2.67 2.98
C ILE A 70 5.43 -3.46 2.14
N ARG A 71 5.98 -4.58 2.67
CA ARG A 71 6.87 -5.46 1.89
C ARG A 71 6.22 -5.90 0.59
N GLY A 72 4.98 -6.40 0.65
CA GLY A 72 4.27 -6.83 -0.55
C GLY A 72 4.06 -5.72 -1.59
N ARG A 73 3.82 -4.47 -1.15
CA ARG A 73 3.71 -3.31 -2.05
C ARG A 73 5.04 -2.99 -2.73
N GLU A 74 6.13 -3.02 -1.96
CA GLU A 74 7.48 -2.81 -2.51
C GLU A 74 7.87 -3.93 -3.50
N ASP A 75 7.55 -5.17 -3.18
CA ASP A 75 7.90 -6.31 -4.02
C ASP A 75 7.11 -6.28 -5.35
N GLY A 76 5.82 -5.99 -5.32
CA GLY A 76 5.03 -5.84 -6.53
C GLY A 76 5.50 -4.70 -7.44
N TYR A 77 5.92 -3.57 -6.87
CA TYR A 77 6.55 -2.48 -7.63
C TYR A 77 7.85 -2.94 -8.31
N LYS A 78 8.76 -3.57 -7.55
CA LYS A 78 10.03 -4.07 -8.09
C LYS A 78 9.82 -5.10 -9.20
N GLU A 79 8.89 -6.03 -8.99
CA GLU A 79 8.58 -7.08 -9.94
C GLU A 79 8.07 -6.49 -11.25
N CYS A 80 7.11 -5.56 -11.20
CA CYS A 80 6.58 -4.89 -12.37
C CYS A 80 7.67 -4.09 -13.14
N MET A 81 8.50 -3.34 -12.44
CA MET A 81 9.61 -2.58 -13.07
C MET A 81 10.61 -3.53 -13.76
N ARG A 82 10.93 -4.67 -13.13
CA ARG A 82 11.82 -5.69 -13.72
C ARG A 82 11.23 -6.31 -14.96
N GLU A 83 9.97 -6.71 -14.91
CA GLU A 83 9.28 -7.31 -16.07
C GLU A 83 9.19 -6.36 -17.25
N ALA A 84 9.11 -5.06 -16.99
CA ALA A 84 9.13 -4.02 -18.02
C ALA A 84 10.54 -3.66 -18.54
N GLY A 85 11.60 -4.30 -18.04
CA GLY A 85 12.99 -3.97 -18.39
C GLY A 85 13.47 -2.62 -17.84
N LEU A 86 12.88 -2.15 -16.74
CA LEU A 86 13.14 -0.87 -16.10
C LEU A 86 13.92 -1.00 -14.78
N ASP A 87 14.62 -2.11 -14.56
CA ASP A 87 15.36 -2.39 -13.31
C ASP A 87 16.31 -1.27 -12.91
N CYS A 88 16.95 -0.62 -13.88
CA CYS A 88 17.91 0.46 -13.61
C CYS A 88 17.27 1.72 -13.00
N PHE A 89 15.94 1.83 -13.06
CA PHE A 89 15.17 2.93 -12.48
C PHE A 89 14.48 2.55 -11.16
N VAL A 90 14.64 1.30 -10.69
CA VAL A 90 14.06 0.87 -9.41
C VAL A 90 14.69 1.65 -8.27
N ASN A 91 13.90 2.49 -7.61
CA ASN A 91 14.32 3.23 -6.42
C ASN A 91 13.16 3.32 -5.43
N ILE A 92 13.43 2.97 -4.16
CA ILE A 92 12.45 3.01 -3.07
C ILE A 92 12.99 3.90 -1.95
N HIS A 93 12.35 5.05 -1.77
CA HIS A 93 12.60 5.94 -0.65
C HIS A 93 11.85 5.45 0.57
N ARG A 94 12.55 4.89 1.56
CA ARG A 94 11.97 4.49 2.83
C ARG A 94 12.09 5.62 3.83
N VAL A 95 10.95 6.10 4.34
CA VAL A 95 10.86 7.23 5.26
C VAL A 95 10.36 6.79 6.62
N GLU A 96 10.90 7.38 7.68
CA GLU A 96 10.41 7.17 9.04
C GLU A 96 9.07 7.89 9.23
N HIS A 97 8.13 7.25 9.93
CA HIS A 97 6.77 7.78 10.07
C HIS A 97 6.73 9.18 10.69
N HIS A 98 7.60 9.47 11.65
CA HIS A 98 7.65 10.75 12.38
C HIS A 98 8.50 11.84 11.70
N GLU A 99 9.33 11.47 10.71
CA GLU A 99 10.16 12.39 9.94
C GLU A 99 9.77 12.48 8.46
N SER A 100 8.64 11.87 8.10
CA SER A 100 8.26 11.69 6.70
C SER A 100 8.12 13.01 5.93
N SER A 101 7.60 14.07 6.55
CA SER A 101 7.32 15.34 5.84
C SER A 101 8.59 16.01 5.30
N SER A 102 9.62 16.22 6.14
CA SER A 102 10.87 16.88 5.72
C SER A 102 11.66 16.03 4.73
N THR A 103 11.69 14.72 4.94
CA THR A 103 12.36 13.78 4.03
C THR A 103 11.67 13.77 2.66
N ILE A 104 10.34 13.73 2.63
CA ILE A 104 9.56 13.76 1.38
C ILE A 104 9.75 15.09 0.65
N ASP A 105 9.82 16.23 1.36
CA ASP A 105 10.13 17.52 0.72
C ASP A 105 11.45 17.49 -0.05
N GLY A 106 12.50 16.93 0.56
CA GLY A 106 13.81 16.77 -0.09
C GLY A 106 13.75 15.84 -1.31
N ILE A 107 13.03 14.72 -1.22
CA ILE A 107 12.85 13.77 -2.33
C ILE A 107 12.18 14.46 -3.51
N MET A 108 11.09 15.22 -3.27
CA MET A 108 10.34 15.90 -4.33
C MET A 108 11.12 17.07 -4.95
N ALA A 109 11.84 17.85 -4.13
CA ALA A 109 12.66 18.97 -4.62
C ALA A 109 13.74 18.54 -5.64
N ASP A 110 14.32 17.36 -5.44
CA ASP A 110 15.38 16.84 -6.31
C ASP A 110 14.87 15.88 -7.41
N ALA A 111 13.59 15.50 -7.38
CA ALA A 111 13.03 14.51 -8.30
C ALA A 111 13.24 14.88 -9.77
N ARG A 112 12.98 16.13 -10.13
CA ARG A 112 13.13 16.60 -11.52
C ARG A 112 14.58 16.57 -11.99
N LYS A 113 15.55 16.88 -11.12
CA LYS A 113 16.98 16.80 -11.45
C LYS A 113 17.43 15.36 -11.72
N ARG A 114 16.80 14.40 -11.02
CA ARG A 114 17.05 12.97 -11.24
C ARG A 114 16.36 12.44 -12.50
N GLY A 115 15.42 13.18 -13.08
CA GLY A 115 14.64 12.76 -14.24
C GLY A 115 13.43 11.88 -13.90
N VAL A 116 12.96 11.90 -12.64
CA VAL A 116 11.79 11.13 -12.22
C VAL A 116 10.55 11.63 -12.96
N GLU A 117 9.71 10.70 -13.42
CA GLU A 117 8.49 10.98 -14.19
C GLU A 117 7.22 10.67 -13.39
N ALA A 118 7.29 9.72 -12.46
CA ALA A 118 6.13 9.36 -11.64
C ALA A 118 6.53 8.79 -10.27
N PHE A 119 5.58 8.83 -9.34
CA PHE A 119 5.73 8.23 -8.01
C PHE A 119 4.63 7.24 -7.70
N VAL A 120 5.03 6.12 -7.08
CA VAL A 120 4.13 5.20 -6.37
C VAL A 120 4.27 5.45 -4.88
N PHE A 121 3.19 5.83 -4.22
CA PHE A 121 3.16 5.99 -2.76
C PHE A 121 2.56 4.75 -2.11
N ALA A 122 3.29 4.14 -1.19
CA ALA A 122 2.86 2.92 -0.52
C ALA A 122 1.61 3.10 0.37
N THR A 123 1.24 4.35 0.71
CA THR A 123 0.02 4.67 1.46
C THR A 123 -0.55 6.03 1.03
N ASN A 124 -1.86 6.23 1.26
CA ASN A 124 -2.49 7.53 1.00
C ASN A 124 -1.90 8.67 1.84
N ALA A 125 -1.46 8.39 3.06
CA ALA A 125 -0.82 9.39 3.92
C ALA A 125 0.49 9.91 3.31
N LEU A 126 1.33 9.02 2.76
CA LEU A 126 2.54 9.39 2.02
C LEU A 126 2.19 10.16 0.74
N ALA A 127 1.13 9.75 0.03
CA ALA A 127 0.69 10.45 -1.17
C ALA A 127 0.25 11.89 -0.89
N VAL A 128 -0.52 12.13 0.17
CA VAL A 128 -0.92 13.50 0.57
C VAL A 128 0.29 14.37 0.87
N GLN A 129 1.27 13.84 1.61
CA GLN A 129 2.52 14.55 1.90
C GLN A 129 3.33 14.80 0.63
N GLY A 130 3.48 13.79 -0.24
CA GLY A 130 4.21 13.89 -1.51
C GLY A 130 3.58 14.91 -2.45
N MET A 131 2.26 14.87 -2.65
CA MET A 131 1.54 15.84 -3.47
C MET A 131 1.68 17.27 -2.91
N SER A 132 1.55 17.44 -1.60
CA SER A 132 1.78 18.72 -0.95
C SER A 132 3.20 19.25 -1.18
N ALA A 133 4.21 18.38 -1.10
CA ALA A 133 5.61 18.73 -1.37
C ALA A 133 5.84 19.08 -2.85
N ILE A 134 5.24 18.34 -3.79
CA ILE A 134 5.28 18.62 -5.22
C ILE A 134 4.79 20.06 -5.50
N PHE A 135 3.60 20.42 -4.96
CA PHE A 135 3.04 21.75 -5.16
C PHE A 135 3.85 22.86 -4.47
N ARG A 136 4.38 22.63 -3.24
CA ARG A 136 5.26 23.60 -2.58
C ARG A 136 6.54 23.89 -3.37
N ASN A 137 7.04 22.89 -4.09
CA ASN A 137 8.21 23.05 -4.98
C ASN A 137 7.87 23.63 -6.38
N GLY A 138 6.62 24.04 -6.61
CA GLY A 138 6.18 24.69 -7.85
C GLY A 138 5.93 23.73 -9.01
N PHE A 139 5.81 22.41 -8.74
CA PHE A 139 5.49 21.40 -9.74
C PHE A 139 3.99 21.11 -9.80
N ASN A 140 3.55 20.52 -10.90
CA ASN A 140 2.15 20.19 -11.18
C ASN A 140 1.96 18.69 -11.40
N ILE A 141 0.76 18.21 -11.09
CA ILE A 141 0.32 16.82 -11.33
C ILE A 141 -0.84 16.89 -12.33
N PRO A 142 -0.82 16.13 -13.43
CA PRO A 142 0.18 15.13 -13.84
C PRO A 142 1.31 15.68 -14.71
N GLN A 143 1.37 17.00 -14.98
CA GLN A 143 2.25 17.61 -16.00
C GLN A 143 3.74 17.38 -15.72
N ASP A 144 4.14 17.45 -14.45
CA ASP A 144 5.53 17.24 -14.05
C ASP A 144 5.73 15.81 -13.51
N PHE A 145 4.74 15.28 -12.75
CA PHE A 145 4.83 13.94 -12.16
C PHE A 145 3.49 13.20 -12.20
N GLY A 146 3.50 11.97 -12.70
CA GLY A 146 2.40 11.01 -12.49
C GLY A 146 2.36 10.51 -11.05
N ILE A 147 1.16 10.25 -10.53
CA ILE A 147 0.97 9.78 -9.15
C ILE A 147 0.13 8.52 -9.12
N ALA A 148 0.60 7.54 -8.35
CA ALA A 148 -0.15 6.36 -8.00
C ALA A 148 -0.04 6.07 -6.49
N THR A 149 -1.11 5.63 -5.86
CA THR A 149 -1.14 5.41 -4.40
C THR A 149 -2.08 4.29 -3.99
N PHE A 150 -1.85 3.77 -2.79
CA PHE A 150 -2.81 2.92 -2.10
C PHE A 150 -3.81 3.79 -1.35
N ASP A 151 -5.09 3.39 -1.42
CA ASP A 151 -6.25 3.98 -0.79
C ASP A 151 -6.62 5.38 -1.28
N LYS A 152 -7.93 5.64 -1.33
CA LYS A 152 -8.46 6.98 -1.55
C LYS A 152 -8.23 7.85 -0.31
N ASN A 153 -8.00 9.14 -0.56
CA ASN A 153 -8.07 10.18 0.47
C ASN A 153 -8.88 11.36 -0.08
N ASP A 154 -9.72 11.97 0.75
CA ASP A 154 -10.57 13.10 0.32
C ASP A 154 -9.74 14.33 -0.09
N ALA A 155 -8.51 14.48 0.41
CA ALA A 155 -7.58 15.50 -0.05
C ALA A 155 -7.29 15.41 -1.56
N PHE A 156 -7.39 14.22 -2.17
CA PHE A 156 -7.21 14.08 -3.62
C PHE A 156 -8.29 14.83 -4.41
N ASP A 157 -9.48 15.02 -3.85
CA ASP A 157 -10.55 15.78 -4.49
C ASP A 157 -10.25 17.29 -4.47
N ILE A 158 -9.52 17.77 -3.47
CA ILE A 158 -9.07 19.17 -3.35
C ILE A 158 -8.00 19.47 -4.40
N TYR A 159 -7.06 18.57 -4.58
CA TYR A 159 -5.96 18.75 -5.54
C TYR A 159 -6.39 18.56 -7.00
N ALA A 160 -7.60 18.05 -7.25
CA ALA A 160 -8.26 17.94 -8.56
C ALA A 160 -7.39 17.40 -9.72
N THR A 161 -6.48 16.49 -9.42
CA THR A 161 -5.46 16.02 -10.35
C THR A 161 -5.78 14.64 -10.91
N ASP A 162 -5.20 14.31 -12.05
CA ASP A 162 -5.18 12.96 -12.60
C ASP A 162 -4.21 12.10 -11.78
N LEU A 163 -4.74 11.11 -11.04
CA LEU A 163 -3.95 10.17 -10.27
C LEU A 163 -4.58 8.78 -10.27
N LEU A 164 -3.75 7.78 -10.05
CA LEU A 164 -4.19 6.40 -9.84
C LEU A 164 -4.28 6.09 -8.35
N TYR A 165 -5.34 5.42 -7.92
CA TYR A 165 -5.39 4.90 -6.56
C TYR A 165 -6.03 3.51 -6.49
N VAL A 166 -5.59 2.74 -5.51
CA VAL A 166 -6.15 1.44 -5.19
C VAL A 166 -7.41 1.65 -4.33
N ARG A 167 -8.54 1.10 -4.75
CA ARG A 167 -9.76 1.02 -3.95
C ARG A 167 -9.86 -0.37 -3.35
N GLN A 168 -9.62 -0.48 -2.06
CA GLN A 168 -9.75 -1.75 -1.35
C GLN A 168 -11.23 -2.17 -1.21
N PRO A 169 -11.54 -3.49 -1.27
CA PRO A 169 -12.90 -4.01 -1.16
C PRO A 169 -13.33 -4.12 0.31
N LEU A 170 -13.53 -2.98 1.00
CA LEU A 170 -13.79 -2.93 2.45
C LEU A 170 -15.01 -3.76 2.88
N GLU A 171 -16.06 -3.80 2.06
CA GLU A 171 -17.25 -4.62 2.35
C GLU A 171 -16.92 -6.12 2.33
N SER A 172 -16.12 -6.57 1.36
CA SER A 172 -15.67 -7.97 1.29
C SER A 172 -14.78 -8.31 2.46
N PHE A 173 -13.86 -7.42 2.84
CA PHE A 173 -13.06 -7.58 4.05
C PHE A 173 -13.93 -7.75 5.28
N ALA A 174 -14.88 -6.83 5.51
CA ALA A 174 -15.76 -6.87 6.68
C ALA A 174 -16.58 -8.16 6.72
N LYS A 175 -17.13 -8.59 5.58
CA LYS A 175 -17.92 -9.83 5.48
C LYS A 175 -17.10 -11.05 5.87
N GLU A 176 -15.91 -11.22 5.33
CA GLU A 176 -15.08 -12.39 5.59
C GLU A 176 -14.51 -12.39 7.02
N LEU A 177 -14.10 -11.22 7.53
CA LEU A 177 -13.65 -11.08 8.92
C LEU A 177 -14.74 -11.50 9.92
N ILE A 178 -15.98 -11.00 9.71
CA ILE A 178 -17.11 -11.34 10.58
C ILE A 178 -17.45 -12.82 10.45
N ARG A 179 -17.46 -13.38 9.23
CA ARG A 179 -17.75 -14.80 8.99
C ARG A 179 -16.79 -15.70 9.76
N ILE A 180 -15.48 -15.46 9.62
CA ILE A 180 -14.44 -16.25 10.30
C ILE A 180 -14.57 -16.11 11.81
N LEU A 181 -14.63 -14.88 12.32
CA LEU A 181 -14.67 -14.63 13.77
C LEU A 181 -15.92 -15.23 14.43
N VAL A 182 -17.10 -15.10 13.80
CA VAL A 182 -18.34 -15.68 14.30
C VAL A 182 -18.30 -17.20 14.25
N GLY A 183 -17.71 -17.79 13.19
CA GLY A 183 -17.50 -19.25 13.09
C GLY A 183 -16.65 -19.80 14.24
N GLU A 184 -15.53 -19.13 14.56
CA GLU A 184 -14.68 -19.50 15.71
C GLU A 184 -15.44 -19.37 17.06
N ILE A 185 -16.20 -18.28 17.26
CA ILE A 185 -16.97 -18.05 18.51
C ILE A 185 -18.03 -19.12 18.71
N ARG A 186 -18.68 -19.58 17.64
CA ARG A 186 -19.73 -20.60 17.69
C ARG A 186 -19.17 -22.02 17.79
N GLY A 187 -17.90 -22.22 17.52
CA GLY A 187 -17.30 -23.54 17.42
C GLY A 187 -17.68 -24.28 16.13
N ASP A 188 -18.12 -23.58 15.10
CA ASP A 188 -18.47 -24.16 13.80
C ASP A 188 -17.20 -24.59 13.02
N GLN A 189 -16.05 -24.12 13.44
CA GLN A 189 -14.73 -24.46 12.90
C GLN A 189 -13.79 -24.91 14.02
N GLU A 190 -12.83 -25.75 13.70
CA GLU A 190 -11.80 -26.15 14.65
C GLU A 190 -10.96 -24.91 15.02
N PHE A 191 -10.83 -24.63 16.33
CA PHE A 191 -10.08 -23.47 16.81
C PHE A 191 -8.64 -23.49 16.29
N GLY A 192 -8.25 -22.43 15.59
CA GLY A 192 -6.92 -22.31 14.99
C GLY A 192 -6.78 -22.99 13.63
N ALA A 193 -7.87 -23.47 13.00
CA ALA A 193 -7.85 -23.81 11.58
C ALA A 193 -7.59 -22.54 10.79
N ALA A 194 -6.34 -22.37 10.30
CA ALA A 194 -5.89 -21.15 9.65
C ALA A 194 -6.52 -21.00 8.26
N GLU A 195 -7.65 -20.32 8.19
CA GLU A 195 -8.24 -19.89 6.92
C GLU A 195 -7.62 -18.57 6.46
N HIS A 196 -6.89 -18.60 5.35
CA HIS A 196 -6.27 -17.43 4.77
C HIS A 196 -7.01 -16.96 3.52
N ILE A 197 -7.66 -15.81 3.61
CA ILE A 197 -8.36 -15.19 2.49
C ILE A 197 -7.51 -14.04 1.96
N VAL A 198 -7.26 -14.06 0.65
CA VAL A 198 -6.51 -13.02 -0.05
C VAL A 198 -7.42 -12.36 -1.08
N LEU A 199 -7.71 -11.08 -0.89
CA LEU A 199 -8.58 -10.29 -1.75
C LEU A 199 -7.77 -9.45 -2.74
N GLY A 200 -8.33 -9.25 -3.94
CA GLY A 200 -7.84 -8.24 -4.89
C GLY A 200 -8.42 -6.86 -4.59
N ALA A 201 -8.01 -5.86 -5.37
CA ALA A 201 -8.55 -4.52 -5.30
C ALA A 201 -8.72 -3.91 -6.70
N GLU A 202 -9.57 -2.90 -6.80
CA GLU A 202 -9.77 -2.12 -8.01
C GLU A 202 -8.71 -1.00 -8.09
N ILE A 203 -8.16 -0.77 -9.29
CA ILE A 203 -7.34 0.42 -9.57
C ILE A 203 -8.23 1.45 -10.26
N VAL A 204 -8.39 2.58 -9.61
CA VAL A 204 -9.20 3.70 -10.10
C VAL A 204 -8.30 4.76 -10.72
N ASN A 205 -8.65 5.18 -11.93
CA ASN A 205 -8.02 6.34 -12.57
C ASN A 205 -8.91 7.57 -12.33
N LYS A 206 -8.52 8.42 -11.40
CA LYS A 206 -9.21 9.68 -11.15
C LYS A 206 -8.77 10.69 -12.21
N GLY A 207 -9.67 11.21 -13.01
CA GLY A 207 -9.38 12.15 -14.11
C GLY A 207 -9.62 11.58 -15.51
N ALA A 208 -9.78 10.29 -15.67
CA ALA A 208 -10.05 9.65 -16.98
C ALA A 208 -11.46 9.92 -17.57
N GLY A 209 -12.15 10.93 -17.10
CA GLY A 209 -13.56 11.20 -17.46
C GLY A 209 -13.88 12.67 -17.74
N ARG A 210 -12.93 13.47 -18.24
CA ARG A 210 -13.20 14.82 -18.76
C ARG A 210 -12.82 14.95 -20.20
#